data_b37865d3b1241d93c41c14c473bfc8a0
#
_entry.id   b37865d3b1241d93c41c14c473bfc8a0
#
_cell.length_a   1.000
_cell.length_b   1.000
_cell.length_c   1.000
_cell.angle_alpha   90.00
_cell.angle_beta   90.00
_cell.angle_gamma   90.00
#
_symmetry.space_group_name_H-M   'P 1'
#
loop_
_entity.id
_entity.type
_entity.pdbx_description
1 polymer ?
#
loop_
_entity_poly.entity_id
_entity_poly.type
_entity_poly.pdbx_seq_one_letter_code
_entity_poly.pdbx_strand_id
1 'polypeptide(L)'
;MQIYALPRQRPDWACEAISSYLNRYLDLSIAAGQPNLFDRNSGTFPHSQFEERVLIESARNTPRAFIEYLLPFMLRVMELTARRENNPPWFDPVWYHRPYGKGYDIHHALLSEMEAALSNLAAKHPEDFAILVEQQLGSSNFETIQFLLIRAYAANGERFADEAIDYLCEQPVRLETGYSYHFAKWLPQIEFGEYTPIKLKEVIS
;
A
#
# COMPACT_ATOMS: atom_id res chain seq x y z
N MET A 1 -29.54 -0.54 -12.37
CA MET A 1 -28.07 -0.64 -12.57
C MET A 1 -27.61 -1.87 -11.80
N GLN A 2 -26.94 -2.81 -12.45
CA GLN A 2 -26.41 -3.98 -11.75
C GLN A 2 -25.13 -3.56 -11.02
N ILE A 3 -25.09 -3.76 -9.71
CA ILE A 3 -23.95 -3.40 -8.84
C ILE A 3 -22.62 -3.97 -9.39
N TYR A 4 -22.67 -5.15 -10.01
CA TYR A 4 -21.50 -5.81 -10.62
C TYR A 4 -20.88 -5.06 -11.82
N ALA A 5 -21.61 -4.15 -12.45
CA ALA A 5 -21.13 -3.35 -13.57
C ALA A 5 -20.52 -2.01 -13.13
N LEU A 6 -20.69 -1.63 -11.87
CA LEU A 6 -20.25 -0.33 -11.34
C LEU A 6 -18.75 -0.09 -11.54
N PRO A 7 -17.83 -1.03 -11.23
CA PRO A 7 -16.39 -0.79 -11.39
C PRO A 7 -15.95 -0.55 -12.85
N ARG A 8 -16.77 -0.97 -13.81
CA ARG A 8 -16.48 -0.76 -15.24
C ARG A 8 -17.13 0.49 -15.81
N GLN A 9 -18.33 0.84 -15.32
CA GLN A 9 -19.10 1.96 -15.85
C GLN A 9 -18.78 3.28 -15.12
N ARG A 10 -18.59 3.19 -13.80
CA ARG A 10 -18.30 4.32 -12.91
C ARG A 10 -17.30 3.86 -11.85
N PRO A 11 -16.03 3.64 -12.24
CA PRO A 11 -15.00 3.12 -11.33
C PRO A 11 -14.71 4.08 -10.16
N ASP A 12 -14.86 5.39 -10.37
CA ASP A 12 -14.79 6.42 -9.34
C ASP A 12 -15.84 6.19 -8.23
N TRP A 13 -17.08 5.97 -8.62
CA TRP A 13 -18.17 5.67 -7.67
C TRP A 13 -17.97 4.31 -6.99
N ALA A 14 -17.36 3.36 -7.68
CA ALA A 14 -17.05 2.07 -7.08
C ALA A 14 -16.00 2.24 -5.96
N CYS A 15 -14.96 3.07 -6.18
CA CYS A 15 -13.96 3.40 -5.16
C CYS A 15 -14.60 4.08 -3.93
N GLU A 16 -15.46 5.07 -4.16
CA GLU A 16 -16.17 5.76 -3.09
C GLU A 16 -17.07 4.81 -2.29
N ALA A 17 -17.83 3.97 -2.98
CA ALA A 17 -18.75 3.02 -2.36
C ALA A 17 -18.01 1.97 -1.52
N ILE A 18 -16.93 1.37 -2.05
CA ILE A 18 -16.15 0.37 -1.31
C ILE A 18 -15.42 1.01 -0.13
N SER A 19 -14.88 2.21 -0.28
CA SER A 19 -14.26 2.96 0.82
C SER A 19 -15.26 3.25 1.94
N SER A 20 -16.46 3.73 1.60
CA SER A 20 -17.54 3.99 2.56
C SER A 20 -17.98 2.72 3.29
N TYR A 21 -18.09 1.61 2.56
CA TYR A 21 -18.42 0.31 3.10
C TYR A 21 -17.35 -0.17 4.10
N LEU A 22 -16.08 -0.11 3.72
CA LEU A 22 -14.95 -0.54 4.56
C LEU A 22 -14.83 0.33 5.83
N ASN A 23 -14.98 1.65 5.69
CA ASN A 23 -14.98 2.56 6.83
C ASN A 23 -16.14 2.29 7.79
N ARG A 24 -17.35 2.06 7.26
CA ARG A 24 -18.51 1.70 8.08
C ARG A 24 -18.29 0.40 8.84
N TYR A 25 -17.71 -0.58 8.17
CA TYR A 25 -17.36 -1.85 8.80
C TYR A 25 -16.32 -1.66 9.91
N LEU A 26 -15.29 -0.88 9.67
CA LEU A 26 -14.25 -0.53 10.64
C LEU A 26 -14.88 0.13 11.89
N ASP A 27 -15.79 1.08 11.72
CA ASP A 27 -16.50 1.75 12.81
C ASP A 27 -17.29 0.77 13.66
N LEU A 28 -17.99 -0.18 13.02
CA LEU A 28 -18.76 -1.20 13.72
C LEU A 28 -17.85 -2.16 14.50
N SER A 29 -16.71 -2.54 13.93
CA SER A 29 -15.72 -3.41 14.60
C SER A 29 -15.11 -2.75 15.82
N ILE A 30 -14.77 -1.45 15.72
CA ILE A 30 -14.28 -0.66 16.85
C ILE A 30 -15.34 -0.57 17.95
N ALA A 31 -16.59 -0.24 17.59
CA ALA A 31 -17.69 -0.13 18.53
C ALA A 31 -17.99 -1.46 19.26
N ALA A 32 -17.76 -2.59 18.58
CA ALA A 32 -17.90 -3.93 19.15
C ALA A 32 -16.69 -4.36 20.01
N GLY A 33 -15.64 -3.54 20.11
CA GLY A 33 -14.42 -3.86 20.85
C GLY A 33 -13.62 -5.03 20.27
N GLN A 34 -13.71 -5.25 18.95
CA GLN A 34 -13.02 -6.36 18.31
C GLN A 34 -11.52 -6.07 18.17
N PRO A 35 -10.66 -6.92 18.73
CA PRO A 35 -9.21 -6.70 18.72
C PRO A 35 -8.55 -6.94 17.36
N ASN A 36 -9.23 -7.66 16.47
CA ASN A 36 -8.72 -8.00 15.16
C ASN A 36 -9.75 -7.63 14.08
N LEU A 37 -9.49 -6.53 13.39
CA LEU A 37 -10.41 -5.93 12.43
C LEU A 37 -10.69 -6.81 11.19
N PHE A 38 -9.82 -7.77 10.92
CA PHE A 38 -9.90 -8.62 9.72
C PHE A 38 -9.87 -10.12 10.08
N ASP A 39 -10.23 -10.48 11.30
CA ASP A 39 -10.26 -11.88 11.72
C ASP A 39 -11.40 -12.64 11.02
N ARG A 40 -11.04 -13.66 10.28
CA ARG A 40 -11.98 -14.58 9.62
C ARG A 40 -12.95 -15.24 10.60
N ASN A 41 -12.49 -15.51 11.82
CA ASN A 41 -13.28 -16.20 12.84
C ASN A 41 -14.31 -15.29 13.53
N SER A 42 -14.19 -13.98 13.36
CA SER A 42 -15.13 -13.03 13.97
C SER A 42 -16.54 -13.10 13.35
N GLY A 43 -16.69 -13.76 12.20
CA GLY A 43 -17.95 -13.86 11.47
C GLY A 43 -18.52 -12.54 10.95
N THR A 44 -17.79 -11.46 11.16
CA THR A 44 -18.24 -10.10 10.90
C THR A 44 -17.72 -9.54 9.59
N PHE A 45 -16.61 -10.06 9.05
CA PHE A 45 -16.11 -9.63 7.75
C PHE A 45 -16.77 -10.46 6.63
N PRO A 46 -17.55 -9.84 5.76
CA PRO A 46 -18.09 -10.55 4.62
C PRO A 46 -16.95 -10.90 3.65
N HIS A 47 -16.56 -12.16 3.64
CA HIS A 47 -15.66 -12.70 2.64
C HIS A 47 -16.46 -13.00 1.39
N SER A 48 -16.66 -12.02 0.53
CA SER A 48 -17.21 -12.32 -0.77
C SER A 48 -16.19 -12.02 -1.87
N GLN A 49 -16.15 -12.89 -2.87
CA GLN A 49 -15.38 -12.63 -4.09
C GLN A 49 -15.80 -11.34 -4.80
N PHE A 50 -16.88 -10.73 -4.32
CA PHE A 50 -17.41 -9.50 -4.88
C PHE A 50 -16.55 -8.29 -4.51
N GLU A 51 -16.24 -8.12 -3.23
CA GLU A 51 -15.44 -6.98 -2.76
C GLU A 51 -14.02 -7.03 -3.35
N GLU A 52 -13.41 -8.22 -3.38
CA GLU A 52 -12.11 -8.42 -4.03
C GLU A 52 -12.15 -8.01 -5.50
N ARG A 53 -13.18 -8.44 -6.23
CA ARG A 53 -13.33 -8.07 -7.64
C ARG A 53 -13.54 -6.57 -7.83
N VAL A 54 -14.31 -5.93 -6.97
CA VAL A 54 -14.51 -4.47 -7.01
C VAL A 54 -13.18 -3.74 -6.82
N LEU A 55 -12.35 -4.16 -5.86
CA LEU A 55 -11.02 -3.60 -5.65
C LEU A 55 -10.14 -3.74 -6.90
N ILE A 56 -10.02 -4.96 -7.44
CA ILE A 56 -9.19 -5.26 -8.62
C ILE A 56 -9.64 -4.44 -9.83
N GLU A 57 -10.92 -4.44 -10.16
CA GLU A 57 -11.45 -3.72 -11.33
C GLU A 57 -11.33 -2.19 -11.14
N SER A 58 -11.52 -1.68 -9.92
CA SER A 58 -11.41 -0.26 -9.62
C SER A 58 -9.96 0.24 -9.69
N ALA A 59 -9.01 -0.46 -9.06
CA ALA A 59 -7.60 -0.10 -9.12
C ALA A 59 -7.06 -0.07 -10.55
N ARG A 60 -7.49 -1.04 -11.37
CA ARG A 60 -7.09 -1.14 -12.78
C ARG A 60 -7.66 -0.01 -13.63
N ASN A 61 -8.93 0.32 -13.45
CA ASN A 61 -9.66 1.25 -14.32
C ASN A 61 -9.47 2.71 -13.89
N THR A 62 -9.23 2.98 -12.61
CA THR A 62 -9.05 4.34 -12.08
C THR A 62 -8.06 4.36 -10.90
N PRO A 63 -6.76 4.12 -11.13
CA PRO A 63 -5.76 4.01 -10.06
C PRO A 63 -5.70 5.27 -9.19
N ARG A 64 -5.88 6.47 -9.77
CA ARG A 64 -5.88 7.72 -9.04
C ARG A 64 -7.03 7.79 -8.04
N ALA A 65 -8.27 7.57 -8.48
CA ALA A 65 -9.42 7.55 -7.57
C ALA A 65 -9.33 6.42 -6.55
N PHE A 66 -8.78 5.26 -6.95
CA PHE A 66 -8.54 4.15 -6.02
C PHE A 66 -7.61 4.59 -4.88
N ILE A 67 -6.49 5.23 -5.17
CA ILE A 67 -5.58 5.77 -4.17
C ILE A 67 -6.29 6.82 -3.30
N GLU A 68 -6.96 7.78 -3.92
CA GLU A 68 -7.64 8.88 -3.24
C GLU A 68 -8.67 8.38 -2.19
N TYR A 69 -9.45 7.36 -2.53
CA TYR A 69 -10.50 6.85 -1.63
C TYR A 69 -10.02 5.76 -0.67
N LEU A 70 -9.07 4.90 -1.06
CA LEU A 70 -8.69 3.72 -0.28
C LEU A 70 -7.42 3.91 0.56
N LEU A 71 -6.50 4.79 0.17
CA LEU A 71 -5.31 5.08 0.96
C LEU A 71 -5.67 5.67 2.35
N PRO A 72 -6.60 6.63 2.47
CA PRO A 72 -7.02 7.11 3.80
C PRO A 72 -7.60 6.01 4.70
N PHE A 73 -8.35 5.06 4.14
CA PHE A 73 -8.83 3.91 4.88
C PHE A 73 -7.66 3.04 5.38
N MET A 74 -6.68 2.74 4.52
CA MET A 74 -5.51 1.95 4.92
C MET A 74 -4.72 2.66 6.04
N LEU A 75 -4.47 3.95 5.90
CA LEU A 75 -3.78 4.75 6.93
C LEU A 75 -4.55 4.71 8.26
N ARG A 76 -5.87 4.84 8.22
CA ARG A 76 -6.70 4.75 9.43
C ARG A 76 -6.59 3.39 10.11
N VAL A 77 -6.57 2.29 9.35
CA VAL A 77 -6.37 0.95 9.91
C VAL A 77 -4.98 0.84 10.54
N MET A 78 -3.93 1.30 9.87
CA MET A 78 -2.56 1.30 10.41
C MET A 78 -2.46 2.12 11.70
N GLU A 79 -3.11 3.29 11.76
CA GLU A 79 -3.18 4.12 12.97
C GLU A 79 -3.76 3.36 14.16
N LEU A 80 -4.74 2.51 13.93
CA LEU A 80 -5.44 1.73 14.96
C LEU A 80 -4.69 0.46 15.36
N THR A 81 -3.92 -0.15 14.45
CA THR A 81 -3.38 -1.49 14.64
C THR A 81 -1.86 -1.53 14.79
N ALA A 82 -1.14 -0.50 14.33
CA ALA A 82 0.31 -0.49 14.35
C ALA A 82 0.89 -0.56 15.78
N ARG A 83 1.91 -1.38 15.93
CA ARG A 83 2.68 -1.50 17.17
C ARG A 83 3.73 -0.40 17.21
N ARG A 84 3.57 0.54 18.14
CA ARG A 84 4.43 1.72 18.33
C ARG A 84 5.38 1.57 19.53
N GLU A 85 5.68 0.35 19.92
CA GLU A 85 6.55 0.05 21.07
C GLU A 85 8.01 0.43 20.81
N ASN A 86 8.40 0.51 19.53
CA ASN A 86 9.76 0.82 19.10
C ASN A 86 9.79 2.08 18.23
N ASN A 87 11.02 2.53 17.92
CA ASN A 87 11.23 3.56 16.92
C ASN A 87 10.68 3.11 15.55
N PRO A 88 10.24 4.08 14.69
CA PRO A 88 9.82 3.73 13.34
C PRO A 88 10.93 2.98 12.57
N PRO A 89 10.58 2.15 11.59
CA PRO A 89 9.23 1.96 11.04
C PRO A 89 8.30 1.14 11.95
N TRP A 90 7.06 1.57 12.03
CA TRP A 90 6.06 0.88 12.84
C TRP A 90 5.45 -0.28 12.08
N PHE A 91 5.53 -1.44 12.71
CA PHE A 91 4.95 -2.67 12.23
C PHE A 91 3.43 -2.64 12.36
N ASP A 92 2.72 -2.96 11.28
CA ASP A 92 1.29 -3.19 11.32
C ASP A 92 0.95 -4.68 11.12
N PRO A 93 0.16 -5.29 12.02
CA PRO A 93 -0.13 -6.72 11.95
C PRO A 93 -1.12 -7.09 10.86
N VAL A 94 -1.87 -6.15 10.30
CA VAL A 94 -2.89 -6.41 9.27
C VAL A 94 -2.24 -6.82 7.96
N TRP A 95 -1.18 -6.12 7.54
CA TRP A 95 -0.49 -6.38 6.28
C TRP A 95 0.90 -7.04 6.46
N TYR A 96 1.14 -7.64 7.63
CA TYR A 96 2.40 -8.32 7.97
C TYR A 96 2.74 -9.46 7.01
N HIS A 97 1.78 -10.31 6.73
CA HIS A 97 1.95 -11.40 5.79
C HIS A 97 1.63 -10.93 4.37
N ARG A 98 2.58 -10.30 3.73
CA ARG A 98 2.46 -9.85 2.35
C ARG A 98 2.61 -11.08 1.44
N PRO A 99 1.51 -11.68 0.97
CA PRO A 99 1.60 -12.88 0.15
C PRO A 99 2.13 -12.54 -1.23
N TYR A 100 3.12 -13.29 -1.67
CA TYR A 100 3.55 -13.34 -3.06
C TYR A 100 2.61 -14.20 -3.89
N GLY A 101 1.34 -14.02 -3.75
CA GLY A 101 0.33 -14.78 -4.44
C GLY A 101 -1.03 -14.15 -4.27
N LYS A 102 -2.00 -14.67 -4.99
CA LYS A 102 -3.39 -14.22 -4.85
C LYS A 102 -3.87 -14.54 -3.43
N GLY A 103 -3.88 -13.53 -2.57
CA GLY A 103 -4.56 -13.62 -1.29
C GLY A 103 -6.08 -13.71 -1.54
N TYR A 104 -6.74 -14.51 -0.72
CA TYR A 104 -8.19 -14.68 -0.80
C TYR A 104 -8.94 -13.73 0.14
N ASP A 105 -8.20 -12.81 0.79
CA ASP A 105 -8.74 -11.92 1.81
C ASP A 105 -8.74 -10.48 1.33
N ILE A 106 -9.75 -9.73 1.70
CA ILE A 106 -9.96 -8.35 1.25
C ILE A 106 -8.77 -7.43 1.61
N HIS A 107 -8.12 -7.64 2.77
CA HIS A 107 -6.96 -6.84 3.15
C HIS A 107 -5.73 -7.15 2.28
N HIS A 108 -5.56 -8.40 1.85
CA HIS A 108 -4.51 -8.75 0.89
C HIS A 108 -4.81 -8.18 -0.50
N ALA A 109 -6.06 -8.27 -0.96
CA ALA A 109 -6.47 -7.66 -2.21
C ALA A 109 -6.26 -6.14 -2.17
N LEU A 110 -6.63 -5.49 -1.07
CA LEU A 110 -6.44 -4.05 -0.90
C LEU A 110 -4.96 -3.66 -0.97
N LEU A 111 -4.06 -4.40 -0.29
CA LEU A 111 -2.62 -4.15 -0.36
C LEU A 111 -2.07 -4.34 -1.77
N SER A 112 -2.40 -5.46 -2.41
CA SER A 112 -1.95 -5.78 -3.77
C SER A 112 -2.42 -4.76 -4.80
N GLU A 113 -3.66 -4.34 -4.71
CA GLU A 113 -4.24 -3.38 -5.65
C GLU A 113 -3.77 -1.94 -5.36
N MET A 114 -3.46 -1.61 -4.10
CA MET A 114 -2.81 -0.34 -3.76
C MET A 114 -1.38 -0.28 -4.31
N GLU A 115 -0.61 -1.36 -4.19
CA GLU A 115 0.71 -1.49 -4.82
C GLU A 115 0.61 -1.29 -6.34
N ALA A 116 -0.33 -1.97 -6.99
CA ALA A 116 -0.54 -1.85 -8.43
C ALA A 116 -0.97 -0.43 -8.86
N ALA A 117 -1.85 0.20 -8.09
CA ALA A 117 -2.33 1.56 -8.36
C ALA A 117 -1.21 2.61 -8.20
N LEU A 118 -0.43 2.53 -7.12
CA LEU A 118 0.71 3.44 -6.89
C LEU A 118 1.80 3.24 -7.93
N SER A 119 2.13 1.99 -8.28
CA SER A 119 3.09 1.67 -9.35
C SER A 119 2.63 2.20 -10.71
N ASN A 120 1.34 2.09 -11.01
CA ASN A 120 0.76 2.65 -12.23
C ASN A 120 0.83 4.19 -12.26
N LEU A 121 0.54 4.82 -11.12
CA LEU A 121 0.64 6.28 -10.98
C LEU A 121 2.09 6.75 -11.17
N ALA A 122 3.06 6.11 -10.53
CA ALA A 122 4.48 6.41 -10.68
C ALA A 122 4.97 6.25 -12.12
N ALA A 123 4.52 5.19 -12.81
CA ALA A 123 4.93 4.90 -14.18
C ALA A 123 4.30 5.85 -15.22
N LYS A 124 3.02 6.19 -15.07
CA LYS A 124 2.27 6.94 -16.08
C LYS A 124 2.05 8.41 -15.78
N HIS A 125 2.06 8.78 -14.51
CA HIS A 125 1.79 10.13 -14.02
C HIS A 125 2.80 10.49 -12.92
N PRO A 126 4.12 10.54 -13.24
CA PRO A 126 5.18 10.70 -12.24
C PRO A 126 5.06 11.98 -11.41
N GLU A 127 4.56 13.07 -12.00
CA GLU A 127 4.38 14.33 -11.28
C GLU A 127 3.27 14.24 -10.21
N ASP A 128 2.15 13.60 -10.55
CA ASP A 128 1.07 13.35 -9.59
C ASP A 128 1.54 12.43 -8.45
N PHE A 129 2.37 11.43 -8.79
CA PHE A 129 2.97 10.55 -7.80
C PHE A 129 3.94 11.29 -6.88
N ALA A 130 4.81 12.16 -7.43
CA ALA A 130 5.73 12.97 -6.63
C ALA A 130 4.99 13.86 -5.63
N ILE A 131 3.90 14.51 -6.04
CA ILE A 131 3.03 15.30 -5.16
C ILE A 131 2.44 14.44 -4.04
N LEU A 132 1.95 13.24 -4.36
CA LEU A 132 1.41 12.31 -3.37
C LEU A 132 2.47 11.88 -2.34
N VAL A 133 3.70 11.62 -2.80
CA VAL A 133 4.83 11.29 -1.93
C VAL A 133 5.13 12.43 -0.97
N GLU A 134 5.27 13.65 -1.48
CA GLU A 134 5.55 14.84 -0.68
C GLU A 134 4.46 15.09 0.39
N GLN A 135 3.20 14.96 0.00
CA GLN A 135 2.07 15.32 0.86
C GLN A 135 1.69 14.25 1.89
N GLN A 136 1.89 12.96 1.57
CA GLN A 136 1.28 11.87 2.36
C GLN A 136 2.21 10.69 2.65
N LEU A 137 3.00 10.23 1.68
CA LEU A 137 3.69 8.95 1.79
C LEU A 137 5.11 9.06 2.34
N GLY A 138 5.85 10.09 1.93
CA GLY A 138 7.29 10.21 2.19
C GLY A 138 7.63 10.32 3.67
N SER A 139 6.79 10.98 4.46
CA SER A 139 6.95 11.14 5.91
C SER A 139 6.33 10.01 6.75
N SER A 140 5.74 9.00 6.10
CA SER A 140 5.04 7.92 6.81
C SER A 140 6.01 6.99 7.54
N ASN A 141 5.69 6.74 8.80
CA ASN A 141 6.42 5.81 9.66
C ASN A 141 5.87 4.37 9.64
N PHE A 142 4.85 4.09 8.84
CA PHE A 142 4.31 2.73 8.72
C PHE A 142 5.12 1.89 7.74
N GLU A 143 5.56 0.72 8.16
CA GLU A 143 6.33 -0.22 7.34
C GLU A 143 5.61 -0.56 6.02
N THR A 144 4.28 -0.74 6.07
CA THR A 144 3.48 -1.01 4.89
C THR A 144 3.53 0.12 3.87
N ILE A 145 3.48 1.38 4.32
CA ILE A 145 3.60 2.54 3.41
C ILE A 145 5.00 2.62 2.82
N GLN A 146 6.04 2.38 3.62
CA GLN A 146 7.42 2.35 3.12
C GLN A 146 7.62 1.26 2.07
N PHE A 147 7.03 0.07 2.29
CA PHE A 147 7.00 -1.00 1.29
C PHE A 147 6.33 -0.55 -0.01
N LEU A 148 5.11 0.01 0.07
CA LEU A 148 4.36 0.47 -1.09
C LEU A 148 5.12 1.56 -1.86
N LEU A 149 5.76 2.48 -1.15
CA LEU A 149 6.51 3.58 -1.74
C LEU A 149 7.73 3.08 -2.53
N ILE A 150 8.51 2.16 -1.96
CA ILE A 150 9.67 1.58 -2.66
C ILE A 150 9.23 0.80 -3.90
N ARG A 151 8.12 0.05 -3.81
CA ARG A 151 7.57 -0.68 -4.96
C ARG A 151 7.13 0.29 -6.07
N ALA A 152 6.54 1.42 -5.71
CA ALA A 152 6.15 2.44 -6.67
C ALA A 152 7.36 3.14 -7.30
N TYR A 153 8.39 3.47 -6.54
CA TYR A 153 9.66 3.99 -7.09
C TYR A 153 10.28 3.02 -8.10
N ALA A 154 10.30 1.72 -7.76
CA ALA A 154 10.83 0.68 -8.64
C ALA A 154 10.05 0.56 -9.97
N ALA A 155 8.76 0.88 -10.00
CA ALA A 155 7.95 0.85 -11.21
C ALA A 155 8.34 1.92 -12.25
N ASN A 156 9.08 2.95 -11.83
CA ASN A 156 9.66 3.96 -12.71
C ASN A 156 11.05 4.37 -12.20
N GLY A 157 11.95 3.38 -12.14
CA GLY A 157 13.30 3.55 -11.61
C GLY A 157 14.13 4.59 -12.37
N GLU A 158 13.92 4.73 -13.67
CA GLU A 158 14.58 5.77 -14.48
C GLU A 158 14.30 7.19 -13.95
N ARG A 159 13.06 7.44 -13.51
CA ARG A 159 12.65 8.75 -13.00
C ARG A 159 12.93 8.92 -11.50
N PHE A 160 12.79 7.86 -10.71
CA PHE A 160 12.76 7.95 -9.23
C PHE A 160 13.94 7.26 -8.53
N ALA A 161 14.99 6.85 -9.27
CA ALA A 161 16.12 6.14 -8.65
C ALA A 161 16.82 6.98 -7.57
N ASP A 162 17.05 8.26 -7.83
CA ASP A 162 17.72 9.16 -6.88
C ASP A 162 16.86 9.41 -5.65
N GLU A 163 15.56 9.69 -5.83
CA GLU A 163 14.61 9.88 -4.73
C GLU A 163 14.45 8.60 -3.89
N ALA A 164 14.46 7.42 -4.53
CA ALA A 164 14.40 6.14 -3.82
C ALA A 164 15.63 5.93 -2.93
N ILE A 165 16.83 6.28 -3.44
CA ILE A 165 18.07 6.16 -2.68
C ILE A 165 18.09 7.17 -1.53
N ASP A 166 17.77 8.42 -1.81
CA ASP A 166 17.73 9.47 -0.78
C ASP A 166 16.75 9.07 0.33
N TYR A 167 15.58 8.53 -0.03
CA TYR A 167 14.59 8.01 0.91
C TYR A 167 15.12 6.87 1.79
N LEU A 168 15.89 5.95 1.22
CA LEU A 168 16.51 4.85 1.96
C LEU A 168 17.66 5.33 2.86
N CYS A 169 18.47 6.29 2.38
CA CYS A 169 19.60 6.84 3.12
C CYS A 169 19.17 7.71 4.30
N GLU A 170 18.04 8.40 4.19
CA GLU A 170 17.49 9.27 5.25
C GLU A 170 17.23 8.51 6.55
N GLN A 171 16.81 7.24 6.45
CA GLN A 171 16.59 6.35 7.58
C GLN A 171 17.16 4.96 7.27
N PRO A 172 18.41 4.67 7.64
CA PRO A 172 19.05 3.38 7.38
C PRO A 172 18.28 2.17 7.92
N VAL A 173 17.45 2.36 8.96
CA VAL A 173 16.56 1.34 9.48
C VAL A 173 15.57 0.82 8.43
N ARG A 174 15.29 1.61 7.39
CA ARG A 174 14.48 1.15 6.23
C ARG A 174 15.20 0.05 5.43
N LEU A 175 16.51 -0.08 5.59
CA LEU A 175 17.34 -1.14 5.03
C LEU A 175 17.52 -2.30 5.99
N GLU A 176 17.30 -2.08 7.28
CA GLU A 176 17.46 -3.10 8.29
C GLU A 176 16.36 -4.14 8.21
N THR A 177 16.79 -5.38 8.26
CA THR A 177 16.01 -6.55 7.93
C THR A 177 15.41 -7.23 9.17
N GLY A 178 14.90 -6.55 10.13
CA GLY A 178 14.16 -7.20 11.19
C GLY A 178 12.95 -7.95 10.60
N TYR A 179 11.82 -7.34 10.63
CA TYR A 179 10.67 -7.78 9.83
C TYR A 179 10.83 -7.47 8.33
N SER A 180 11.85 -6.77 7.97
CA SER A 180 12.28 -6.35 6.65
C SER A 180 13.08 -7.42 5.87
N TYR A 181 13.10 -8.68 6.28
CA TYR A 181 13.57 -9.78 5.43
C TYR A 181 12.96 -9.71 4.01
N HIS A 182 11.76 -9.20 3.91
CA HIS A 182 11.12 -8.91 2.64
C HIS A 182 11.71 -7.65 1.97
N PHE A 183 12.10 -6.64 2.70
CA PHE A 183 12.66 -5.39 2.17
C PHE A 183 14.03 -5.63 1.51
N ALA A 184 14.95 -6.32 2.18
CA ALA A 184 16.24 -6.67 1.64
C ALA A 184 16.15 -7.59 0.41
N LYS A 185 15.10 -8.41 0.32
CA LYS A 185 14.85 -9.25 -0.85
C LYS A 185 14.36 -8.45 -2.06
N TRP A 186 13.85 -7.22 -1.86
CA TRP A 186 13.32 -6.39 -2.93
C TRP A 186 14.35 -5.42 -3.50
N LEU A 187 15.34 -5.00 -2.71
CA LEU A 187 16.43 -4.14 -3.19
C LEU A 187 17.11 -4.65 -4.47
N PRO A 188 17.42 -5.96 -4.61
CA PRO A 188 17.99 -6.49 -5.84
C PRO A 188 17.02 -6.53 -7.03
N GLN A 189 15.72 -6.36 -6.82
CA GLN A 189 14.71 -6.34 -7.88
C GLN A 189 14.41 -4.92 -8.37
N ILE A 190 14.92 -3.90 -7.70
CA ILE A 190 14.92 -2.55 -8.20
C ILE A 190 16.06 -2.49 -9.22
N GLU A 191 15.74 -2.66 -10.49
CA GLU A 191 16.64 -2.30 -11.58
C GLU A 191 16.80 -0.78 -11.57
N PHE A 192 17.73 -0.30 -10.75
CA PHE A 192 18.20 1.06 -10.84
C PHE A 192 18.90 1.20 -12.19
N GLY A 193 18.41 2.08 -13.05
CA GLY A 193 19.02 2.34 -14.34
C GLY A 193 20.51 2.74 -14.20
N GLU A 194 21.20 2.88 -15.31
CA GLU A 194 22.66 3.11 -15.41
C GLU A 194 23.20 4.29 -14.58
N TYR A 195 22.34 5.13 -14.04
CA TYR A 195 22.69 6.37 -13.34
C TYR A 195 22.98 6.26 -11.83
N THR A 196 22.78 5.08 -11.23
CA THR A 196 22.83 4.91 -9.78
C THR A 196 24.05 4.16 -9.17
N PRO A 197 25.12 3.77 -9.88
CA PRO A 197 26.22 2.99 -9.27
C PRO A 197 27.01 3.76 -8.21
N ILE A 198 26.98 5.07 -8.21
CA ILE A 198 27.79 5.91 -7.31
C ILE A 198 27.12 6.03 -5.94
N LYS A 199 25.85 6.41 -5.89
CA LYS A 199 25.10 6.55 -4.63
C LYS A 199 24.90 5.21 -3.90
N LEU A 200 24.62 4.12 -4.63
CA LEU A 200 24.51 2.78 -4.03
C LEU A 200 25.81 2.31 -3.36
N LYS A 201 26.99 2.65 -3.92
CA LYS A 201 28.28 2.30 -3.31
C LYS A 201 28.54 3.02 -2.00
N GLU A 202 28.07 4.25 -1.84
CA GLU A 202 28.19 5.03 -0.61
C GLU A 202 27.29 4.53 0.52
N VAL A 203 26.18 3.86 0.19
CA VAL A 203 25.22 3.33 1.15
C VAL A 203 25.61 1.94 1.66
N ILE A 204 26.35 1.17 0.84
CA ILE A 204 26.74 -0.23 1.16
C ILE A 204 28.15 -0.30 1.77
N SER A 205 28.90 0.78 1.74
CA SER A 205 30.25 0.90 2.34
C SER A 205 30.18 1.47 3.76
#